data_db51d59c7283e6241838e943fe256d57
#
_entry.id   db51d59c7283e6241838e943fe256d57
#
_cell.length_a   1.000
_cell.length_b   1.000
_cell.length_c   1.000
_cell.angle_alpha   90.00
_cell.angle_beta   90.00
_cell.angle_gamma   90.00
#
_symmetry.space_group_name_H-M   'P 1'
#
loop_
_entity.id
_entity.type
_entity.pdbx_description
1 polymer ?
#
loop_
_entity_poly.entity_id
_entity_poly.type
_entity_poly.pdbx_seq_one_letter_code
_entity_poly.pdbx_strand_id
1 'polypeptide(L)'
;RMLASDPYVDAATIASLGGEKVSEKSLLAQSDFVAVFMILNEQTRHFLNAERLALMPKHSYLINMARGPVIDEVALIKVLQSKSIAGAALDVFEQEPVAADNPLLTMDNVLLAPHSLCWTDECFDHIAREGLGCLAAFAKGERPLSVVKP
;
A
#
# COMPACT_ATOMS: atom_id res chain seq x y z
N ARG A 1 -10.79 12.46 10.33
CA ARG A 1 -9.45 12.59 10.94
C ARG A 1 -8.47 11.75 10.15
N MET A 2 -7.31 12.31 9.79
CA MET A 2 -6.26 11.61 9.05
C MET A 2 -5.07 11.37 9.98
N LEU A 3 -4.70 10.09 10.16
CA LEU A 3 -3.52 9.66 10.91
C LEU A 3 -2.44 9.20 9.93
N ALA A 4 -1.19 9.50 10.22
CA ALA A 4 -0.06 9.03 9.42
C ALA A 4 1.05 8.46 10.30
N SER A 5 1.63 7.35 9.86
CA SER A 5 2.83 6.75 10.46
C SER A 5 3.88 6.59 9.37
N ASP A 6 4.92 7.37 9.45
CA ASP A 6 6.06 7.35 8.53
C ASP A 6 7.33 7.64 9.33
N PRO A 7 8.39 6.81 9.26
CA PRO A 7 9.62 7.02 10.00
C PRO A 7 10.47 8.19 9.46
N TYR A 8 10.27 8.57 8.19
CA TYR A 8 11.11 9.55 7.48
C TYR A 8 10.49 10.94 7.37
N VAL A 9 9.16 11.06 7.51
CA VAL A 9 8.44 12.32 7.41
C VAL A 9 8.18 12.88 8.80
N ASP A 10 8.55 14.14 9.04
CA ASP A 10 8.35 14.79 10.33
C ASP A 10 6.89 15.19 10.60
N ALA A 11 6.57 15.48 11.86
CA ALA A 11 5.20 15.79 12.28
C ALA A 11 4.69 17.11 11.69
N ALA A 12 5.57 18.10 11.46
CA ALA A 12 5.18 19.39 10.91
C ALA A 12 4.75 19.24 9.44
N THR A 13 5.49 18.45 8.67
CA THR A 13 5.14 18.12 7.29
C THR A 13 3.78 17.42 7.21
N ILE A 14 3.55 16.39 8.05
CA ILE A 14 2.26 15.69 8.10
C ILE A 14 1.12 16.65 8.50
N ALA A 15 1.36 17.52 9.50
CA ALA A 15 0.36 18.48 9.95
C ALA A 15 0.01 19.51 8.86
N SER A 16 0.98 19.95 8.04
CA SER A 16 0.73 20.86 6.93
C SER A 16 -0.20 20.29 5.86
N LEU A 17 -0.29 18.96 5.77
CA LEU A 17 -1.20 18.22 4.89
C LEU A 17 -2.54 17.86 5.59
N GLY A 18 -2.77 18.35 6.80
CA GLY A 18 -4.00 18.09 7.57
C GLY A 18 -4.01 16.76 8.32
N GLY A 19 -2.86 16.06 8.41
CA GLY A 19 -2.71 14.81 9.13
C GLY A 19 -2.12 14.98 10.54
N GLU A 20 -2.19 13.91 11.31
CA GLU A 20 -1.57 13.80 12.64
C GLU A 20 -0.55 12.66 12.60
N LYS A 21 0.72 12.94 12.94
CA LYS A 21 1.74 11.90 13.06
C LYS A 21 1.53 11.10 14.34
N VAL A 22 1.39 9.79 14.18
CA VAL A 22 1.22 8.86 15.30
C VAL A 22 2.13 7.63 15.15
N SER A 23 2.25 6.82 16.20
CA SER A 23 2.90 5.52 16.08
C SER A 23 2.07 4.56 15.23
N GLU A 24 2.73 3.55 14.60
CA GLU A 24 2.04 2.50 13.84
C GLU A 24 0.94 1.80 14.65
N LYS A 25 1.22 1.47 15.91
CA LYS A 25 0.24 0.83 16.81
C LYS A 25 -0.98 1.71 17.04
N SER A 26 -0.75 3.00 17.24
CA SER A 26 -1.83 3.97 17.44
C SER A 26 -2.66 4.14 16.16
N LEU A 27 -2.01 4.18 14.98
CA LEU A 27 -2.69 4.23 13.69
C LEU A 27 -3.58 3.01 13.50
N LEU A 28 -3.02 1.80 13.65
CA LEU A 28 -3.76 0.56 13.45
C LEU A 28 -4.97 0.45 14.40
N ALA A 29 -4.79 0.83 15.68
CA ALA A 29 -5.84 0.71 16.69
C ALA A 29 -6.96 1.76 16.60
N GLN A 30 -6.75 2.88 15.90
CA GLN A 30 -7.69 4.01 15.88
C GLN A 30 -8.30 4.27 14.51
N SER A 31 -7.86 3.56 13.45
CA SER A 31 -8.30 3.84 12.08
C SER A 31 -9.50 2.98 11.69
N ASP A 32 -10.48 3.62 11.03
CA ASP A 32 -11.58 2.93 10.36
C ASP A 32 -11.09 2.36 9.00
N PHE A 33 -10.15 3.07 8.35
CA PHE A 33 -9.52 2.66 7.09
C PHE A 33 -8.01 2.77 7.22
N VAL A 34 -7.31 1.67 6.97
CA VAL A 34 -5.84 1.63 6.96
C VAL A 34 -5.38 1.46 5.52
N ALA A 35 -4.75 2.49 4.97
CA ALA A 35 -4.17 2.47 3.62
C ALA A 35 -2.65 2.27 3.68
N VAL A 36 -2.14 1.32 2.91
CA VAL A 36 -0.72 0.94 2.87
C VAL A 36 -0.05 1.57 1.65
N PHE A 37 1.01 2.36 1.88
CA PHE A 37 1.80 3.03 0.85
C PHE A 37 3.31 2.81 0.98
N MET A 38 3.74 1.91 1.86
CA MET A 38 5.16 1.69 2.12
C MET A 38 5.85 0.91 0.99
N ILE A 39 7.14 1.20 0.79
CA ILE A 39 8.00 0.48 -0.15
C ILE A 39 8.25 -0.92 0.38
N LEU A 40 8.29 -1.92 -0.50
CA LEU A 40 8.71 -3.28 -0.14
C LEU A 40 10.24 -3.37 -0.07
N ASN A 41 10.75 -3.78 1.08
CA ASN A 41 12.15 -4.13 1.33
C ASN A 41 12.22 -5.18 2.46
N GLU A 42 13.40 -5.56 2.90
CA GLU A 42 13.58 -6.55 3.97
C GLU A 42 12.91 -6.16 5.30
N GLN A 43 12.86 -4.85 5.61
CA GLN A 43 12.28 -4.34 6.85
C GLN A 43 10.75 -4.24 6.79
N THR A 44 10.18 -4.11 5.59
CA THR A 44 8.76 -3.94 5.38
C THR A 44 8.06 -5.20 4.87
N ARG A 45 8.80 -6.25 4.53
CA ARG A 45 8.23 -7.56 4.23
C ARG A 45 7.50 -8.10 5.44
N HIS A 46 6.23 -8.50 5.25
CA HIS A 46 5.32 -8.95 6.31
C HIS A 46 5.24 -7.96 7.49
N PHE A 47 5.38 -6.67 7.17
CA PHE A 47 5.23 -5.62 8.19
C PHE A 47 3.86 -5.72 8.85
N LEU A 48 2.79 -5.89 8.08
CA LEU A 48 1.46 -6.20 8.60
C LEU A 48 1.31 -7.73 8.80
N ASN A 49 1.91 -8.20 9.87
CA ASN A 49 1.81 -9.59 10.35
C ASN A 49 0.56 -9.80 11.23
N ALA A 50 0.37 -11.02 11.73
CA ALA A 50 -0.77 -11.37 12.57
C ALA A 50 -0.91 -10.48 13.82
N GLU A 51 0.21 -10.12 14.46
CA GLU A 51 0.22 -9.27 15.67
C GLU A 51 -0.29 -7.86 15.35
N ARG A 52 0.18 -7.25 14.25
CA ARG A 52 -0.24 -5.91 13.83
C ARG A 52 -1.67 -5.90 13.30
N LEU A 53 -2.07 -6.90 12.52
CA LEU A 53 -3.45 -7.04 12.04
C LEU A 53 -4.44 -7.18 13.21
N ALA A 54 -4.04 -7.84 14.30
CA ALA A 54 -4.87 -7.98 15.50
C ALA A 54 -5.10 -6.66 16.26
N LEU A 55 -4.33 -5.59 15.97
CA LEU A 55 -4.57 -4.27 16.57
C LEU A 55 -5.74 -3.52 15.90
N MET A 56 -6.14 -3.93 14.71
CA MET A 56 -7.18 -3.25 13.93
C MET A 56 -8.56 -3.48 14.54
N PRO A 57 -9.41 -2.43 14.63
CA PRO A 57 -10.78 -2.56 15.10
C PRO A 57 -11.62 -3.48 14.20
N LYS A 58 -12.60 -4.16 14.78
CA LYS A 58 -13.47 -5.08 14.05
C LYS A 58 -14.24 -4.45 12.89
N HIS A 59 -14.51 -3.15 12.96
CA HIS A 59 -15.22 -2.41 11.92
C HIS A 59 -14.32 -1.83 10.84
N SER A 60 -12.99 -1.97 10.98
CA SER A 60 -12.02 -1.34 10.09
C SER A 60 -11.79 -2.13 8.80
N TYR A 61 -11.27 -1.44 7.80
CA TYR A 61 -10.91 -1.97 6.49
C TYR A 61 -9.41 -1.76 6.22
N LEU A 62 -8.77 -2.78 5.64
CA LEU A 62 -7.38 -2.70 5.18
C LEU A 62 -7.34 -2.49 3.65
N ILE A 63 -6.57 -1.51 3.21
CA ILE A 63 -6.44 -1.19 1.78
C ILE A 63 -4.95 -1.30 1.39
N ASN A 64 -4.62 -2.21 0.50
CA ASN A 64 -3.25 -2.37 0.01
C ASN A 64 -3.15 -2.06 -1.48
N MET A 65 -2.50 -0.94 -1.78
CA MET A 65 -2.17 -0.47 -3.12
C MET A 65 -0.64 -0.32 -3.28
N ALA A 66 0.15 -0.85 -2.33
CA ALA A 66 1.60 -0.76 -2.34
C ALA A 66 2.23 -2.00 -2.99
N ARG A 67 2.50 -3.04 -2.20
CA ARG A 67 3.01 -4.33 -2.66
C ARG A 67 2.43 -5.44 -1.79
N GLY A 68 2.09 -6.58 -2.38
CA GLY A 68 1.50 -7.72 -1.67
C GLY A 68 2.31 -8.18 -0.47
N PRO A 69 3.61 -8.50 -0.63
CA PRO A 69 4.42 -9.02 0.47
C PRO A 69 4.69 -8.05 1.64
N VAL A 70 4.16 -6.83 1.65
CA VAL A 70 4.13 -5.96 2.83
C VAL A 70 3.18 -6.51 3.90
N ILE A 71 2.19 -7.28 3.48
CA ILE A 71 1.25 -7.98 4.35
C ILE A 71 1.60 -9.47 4.36
N ASP A 72 1.55 -10.10 5.52
CA ASP A 72 1.49 -11.55 5.64
C ASP A 72 0.10 -12.01 5.17
N GLU A 73 0.00 -12.47 3.92
CA GLU A 73 -1.26 -12.83 3.29
C GLU A 73 -1.97 -13.98 4.01
N VAL A 74 -1.20 -14.93 4.58
CA VAL A 74 -1.78 -16.03 5.37
C VAL A 74 -2.43 -15.50 6.64
N ALA A 75 -1.81 -14.53 7.30
CA ALA A 75 -2.39 -13.87 8.46
C ALA A 75 -3.61 -13.04 8.09
N LEU A 76 -3.57 -12.31 6.98
CA LEU A 76 -4.69 -11.52 6.46
C LEU A 76 -5.91 -12.40 6.16
N ILE A 77 -5.71 -13.52 5.48
CA ILE A 77 -6.78 -14.50 5.18
C ILE A 77 -7.48 -14.94 6.47
N LYS A 78 -6.72 -15.26 7.53
CA LYS A 78 -7.28 -15.68 8.83
C LYS A 78 -8.13 -14.60 9.50
N VAL A 79 -7.65 -13.33 9.50
CA VAL A 79 -8.40 -12.21 10.11
C VAL A 79 -9.68 -11.91 9.32
N LEU A 80 -9.66 -12.04 8.00
CA LEU A 80 -10.83 -11.84 7.14
C LEU A 80 -11.86 -12.97 7.31
N GLN A 81 -11.43 -14.24 7.34
CA GLN A 81 -12.28 -15.40 7.57
C GLN A 81 -12.96 -15.34 8.93
N SER A 82 -12.23 -14.94 9.97
CA SER A 82 -12.76 -14.80 11.34
C SER A 82 -13.57 -13.53 11.53
N LYS A 83 -13.66 -12.65 10.51
CA LYS A 83 -14.29 -11.33 10.60
C LYS A 83 -13.76 -10.49 11.76
N SER A 84 -12.46 -10.62 12.05
CA SER A 84 -11.76 -9.82 13.06
C SER A 84 -11.58 -8.37 12.62
N ILE A 85 -11.57 -8.12 11.29
CA ILE A 85 -11.77 -6.83 10.65
C ILE A 85 -12.95 -6.92 9.70
N ALA A 86 -13.51 -5.79 9.28
CA ALA A 86 -14.70 -5.75 8.42
C ALA A 86 -14.39 -6.27 7.00
N GLY A 87 -13.24 -5.91 6.44
CA GLY A 87 -12.87 -6.34 5.10
C GLY A 87 -11.53 -5.80 4.64
N ALA A 88 -11.20 -6.07 3.37
CA ALA A 88 -10.00 -5.54 2.73
C ALA A 88 -10.27 -5.14 1.28
N ALA A 89 -9.46 -4.20 0.75
CA ALA A 89 -9.37 -3.87 -0.66
C ALA A 89 -7.92 -4.06 -1.11
N LEU A 90 -7.70 -4.94 -2.08
CA LEU A 90 -6.36 -5.37 -2.50
C LEU A 90 -6.19 -5.19 -4.00
N ASP A 91 -5.21 -4.38 -4.40
CA ASP A 91 -4.76 -4.28 -5.80
C ASP A 91 -3.51 -5.13 -6.05
N VAL A 92 -2.88 -5.60 -4.99
CA VAL A 92 -1.61 -6.34 -5.02
C VAL A 92 -1.67 -7.55 -4.10
N PHE A 93 -0.96 -8.62 -4.50
CA PHE A 93 -0.95 -9.90 -3.79
C PHE A 93 0.47 -10.36 -3.49
N GLU A 94 0.61 -11.28 -2.54
CA GLU A 94 1.93 -11.83 -2.20
C GLU A 94 2.52 -12.64 -3.36
N GLN A 95 1.66 -13.34 -4.08
CA GLN A 95 2.01 -14.01 -5.34
C GLN A 95 1.19 -13.40 -6.49
N GLU A 96 1.87 -12.94 -7.51
CA GLU A 96 1.26 -12.45 -8.75
C GLU A 96 1.83 -13.19 -9.97
N PRO A 97 0.99 -13.78 -10.85
CA PRO A 97 -0.48 -13.85 -10.76
C PRO A 97 -0.99 -14.63 -9.55
N VAL A 98 -2.15 -14.21 -9.05
CA VAL A 98 -2.82 -14.86 -7.89
C VAL A 98 -3.15 -16.31 -8.24
N ALA A 99 -2.86 -17.23 -7.33
CA ALA A 99 -3.20 -18.63 -7.50
C ALA A 99 -4.74 -18.82 -7.55
N ALA A 100 -5.22 -19.67 -8.43
CA ALA A 100 -6.66 -19.87 -8.64
C ALA A 100 -7.42 -20.40 -7.42
N ASP A 101 -6.70 -21.03 -6.48
CA ASP A 101 -7.21 -21.56 -5.23
C ASP A 101 -7.01 -20.60 -4.04
N ASN A 102 -6.54 -19.39 -4.28
CA ASN A 102 -6.36 -18.40 -3.22
C ASN A 102 -7.71 -18.05 -2.58
N PRO A 103 -7.86 -18.24 -1.26
CA PRO A 103 -9.13 -18.00 -0.57
C PRO A 103 -9.66 -16.56 -0.72
N LEU A 104 -8.79 -15.56 -0.91
CA LEU A 104 -9.19 -14.16 -1.09
C LEU A 104 -10.13 -13.98 -2.28
N LEU A 105 -10.01 -14.82 -3.33
CA LEU A 105 -10.82 -14.72 -4.56
C LEU A 105 -12.32 -15.01 -4.34
N THR A 106 -12.66 -15.65 -3.24
CA THR A 106 -14.05 -16.08 -2.95
C THR A 106 -14.65 -15.43 -1.70
N MET A 107 -13.91 -14.54 -1.04
CA MET A 107 -14.40 -13.84 0.15
C MET A 107 -15.33 -12.68 -0.21
N ASP A 108 -16.50 -12.63 0.42
CA ASP A 108 -17.52 -11.59 0.24
C ASP A 108 -17.16 -10.23 0.85
N ASN A 109 -16.19 -10.22 1.76
CA ASN A 109 -15.66 -9.03 2.44
C ASN A 109 -14.32 -8.54 1.88
N VAL A 110 -13.95 -8.97 0.66
CA VAL A 110 -12.71 -8.54 0.00
C VAL A 110 -13.02 -7.98 -1.37
N LEU A 111 -12.53 -6.78 -1.64
CA LEU A 111 -12.55 -6.14 -2.94
C LEU A 111 -11.18 -6.35 -3.60
N LEU A 112 -11.18 -6.85 -4.82
CA LEU A 112 -9.95 -7.21 -5.53
C LEU A 112 -9.82 -6.42 -6.83
N ALA A 113 -8.59 -6.00 -7.15
CA ALA A 113 -8.21 -5.47 -8.44
C ALA A 113 -6.93 -6.15 -8.94
N PRO A 114 -6.69 -6.26 -10.25
CA PRO A 114 -5.60 -7.04 -10.83
C PRO A 114 -4.32 -6.21 -11.01
N HIS A 115 -3.85 -5.53 -9.94
CA HIS A 115 -2.68 -4.63 -9.95
C HIS A 115 -2.80 -3.53 -11.03
N SER A 116 -3.96 -2.88 -11.07
CA SER A 116 -4.32 -1.98 -12.18
C SER A 116 -4.96 -0.65 -11.73
N LEU A 117 -4.93 -0.31 -10.45
CA LEU A 117 -5.54 0.95 -9.97
C LEU A 117 -4.92 2.21 -10.58
N CYS A 118 -3.69 2.13 -11.07
CA CYS A 118 -3.05 3.23 -11.80
C CYS A 118 -3.29 3.20 -13.32
N TRP A 119 -4.06 2.26 -13.87
CA TRP A 119 -4.28 2.14 -15.30
C TRP A 119 -5.37 3.11 -15.77
N THR A 120 -5.04 4.40 -15.76
CA THR A 120 -5.85 5.47 -16.32
C THR A 120 -5.12 6.14 -17.49
N ASP A 121 -5.86 6.78 -18.38
CA ASP A 121 -5.28 7.50 -19.53
C ASP A 121 -4.29 8.57 -19.06
N GLU A 122 -4.60 9.28 -17.98
CA GLU A 122 -3.74 10.31 -17.40
C GLU A 122 -2.44 9.71 -16.84
N CYS A 123 -2.52 8.55 -16.19
CA CYS A 123 -1.33 7.90 -15.65
C CYS A 123 -0.40 7.43 -16.76
N PHE A 124 -0.93 6.82 -17.81
CA PHE A 124 -0.15 6.38 -18.96
C PHE A 124 0.47 7.55 -19.73
N ASP A 125 -0.27 8.64 -19.96
CA ASP A 125 0.27 9.86 -20.59
C ASP A 125 1.40 10.45 -19.74
N HIS A 126 1.22 10.53 -18.42
CA HIS A 126 2.25 11.05 -17.54
C HIS A 126 3.52 10.19 -17.53
N ILE A 127 3.39 8.87 -17.41
CA ILE A 127 4.53 7.93 -17.47
C ILE A 127 5.27 8.04 -18.79
N ALA A 128 4.52 8.13 -19.91
CA ALA A 128 5.12 8.26 -21.24
C ALA A 128 5.90 9.58 -21.39
N ARG A 129 5.34 10.71 -20.95
CA ARG A 129 6.00 12.02 -21.00
C ARG A 129 7.26 12.07 -20.15
N GLU A 130 7.20 11.55 -18.92
CA GLU A 130 8.36 11.47 -18.04
C GLU A 130 9.46 10.59 -18.62
N GLY A 131 9.12 9.40 -19.14
CA GLY A 131 10.06 8.49 -19.77
C GLY A 131 10.74 9.12 -21.00
N LEU A 132 9.97 9.74 -21.89
CA LEU A 132 10.50 10.46 -23.06
C LEU A 132 11.35 11.67 -22.64
N GLY A 133 10.96 12.39 -21.60
CA GLY A 133 11.74 13.49 -21.03
C GLY A 133 13.11 13.03 -20.52
N CYS A 134 13.17 11.90 -19.82
CA CYS A 134 14.42 11.30 -19.37
C CYS A 134 15.33 10.88 -20.53
N LEU A 135 14.77 10.26 -21.58
CA LEU A 135 15.53 9.88 -22.77
C LEU A 135 16.06 11.12 -23.53
N ALA A 136 15.25 12.17 -23.66
CA ALA A 136 15.66 13.42 -24.31
C ALA A 136 16.78 14.13 -23.54
N ALA A 137 16.70 14.17 -22.21
CA ALA A 137 17.77 14.72 -21.37
C ALA A 137 19.07 13.93 -21.53
N PHE A 138 19.00 12.60 -21.46
CA PHE A 138 20.16 11.73 -21.66
C PHE A 138 20.81 11.93 -23.03
N ALA A 139 20.01 12.01 -24.09
CA ALA A 139 20.51 12.23 -25.45
C ALA A 139 21.23 13.59 -25.63
N LYS A 140 20.92 14.59 -24.80
CA LYS A 140 21.59 15.90 -24.75
C LYS A 140 22.81 15.91 -23.80
N GLY A 141 23.14 14.83 -23.13
CA GLY A 141 24.15 14.77 -22.08
C GLY A 141 23.74 15.46 -20.77
N GLU A 142 22.45 15.73 -20.60
CA GLU A 142 21.88 16.31 -19.40
C GLU A 142 21.48 15.20 -18.41
N ARG A 143 21.48 15.51 -17.10
CA ARG A 143 21.01 14.56 -16.09
C ARG A 143 19.48 14.56 -16.03
N PRO A 144 18.80 13.43 -16.24
CA PRO A 144 17.36 13.34 -16.07
C PRO A 144 16.91 13.72 -14.65
N LEU A 145 15.71 14.29 -14.51
CA LEU A 145 15.16 14.68 -13.20
C LEU A 145 14.85 13.46 -12.32
N SER A 146 14.38 12.37 -12.92
CA SER A 146 13.91 11.16 -12.24
C SER A 146 14.99 10.08 -12.10
N VAL A 147 16.24 10.48 -11.80
CA VAL A 147 17.34 9.53 -11.59
C VAL A 147 17.23 8.88 -10.21
N VAL A 148 17.08 7.57 -10.18
CA VAL A 148 17.15 6.77 -8.95
C VAL A 148 18.60 6.79 -8.45
N LYS A 149 18.81 7.18 -7.21
CA LYS A 149 20.11 7.06 -6.56
C LYS A 149 20.31 5.61 -6.11
N PRO A 150 21.48 5.01 -6.34
CA PRO A 150 21.80 3.68 -5.84
C PRO A 150 21.79 3.60 -4.32
#